data_92a2d109ecc2c2dc52ac5ecfebd6622a
#
_entry.id   92a2d109ecc2c2dc52ac5ecfebd6622a
#
_cell.length_a   1.000
_cell.length_b   1.000
_cell.length_c   1.000
_cell.angle_alpha   90.00
_cell.angle_beta   90.00
_cell.angle_gamma   90.00
#
_symmetry.space_group_name_H-M   'P 1'
#
loop_
_entity.id
_entity.type
_entity.pdbx_description
1 polymer ?
#
loop_
_entity_poly.entity_id
_entity_poly.type
_entity_poly.pdbx_seq_one_letter_code
_entity_poly.pdbx_strand_id
1 'polypeptide(L)'
;MIKHCSRIFVRVWLIAAVFMMGSSSCKKETAPNDIPYVYVNFHIDPNGTQYLNLNAVNGWETVTGGYNGILIFRKSVNEFAAFERACPYDPGTEGAQVRVDKSGITCYCLVCGSKFIMVDGTPYEGPSRYPLKQYSTIYDGVMLYISN
;
A
#
# COMPACT_ATOMS: atom_id res chain seq x y z
N MET A 1 32.91 60.87 10.91
CA MET A 1 31.49 60.41 10.78
C MET A 1 31.28 59.22 9.82
N ILE A 2 32.24 58.77 9.01
CA ILE A 2 32.09 57.75 7.97
C ILE A 2 32.27 56.30 8.52
N LYS A 3 33.00 56.11 9.64
CA LYS A 3 33.30 54.77 10.20
C LYS A 3 32.13 54.11 10.96
N HIS A 4 31.12 54.86 11.38
CA HIS A 4 29.95 54.31 12.09
C HIS A 4 28.89 53.73 11.14
N CYS A 5 28.73 54.29 9.94
CA CYS A 5 27.75 53.84 8.96
C CYS A 5 28.09 52.44 8.40
N SER A 6 29.38 52.14 8.17
CA SER A 6 29.85 50.84 7.66
C SER A 6 29.57 49.67 8.61
N ARG A 7 29.67 49.91 9.94
CA ARG A 7 29.42 48.82 10.93
C ARG A 7 27.95 48.48 11.09
N ILE A 8 27.05 49.43 10.82
CA ILE A 8 25.59 49.20 10.86
C ILE A 8 25.15 48.41 9.64
N PHE A 9 25.67 48.74 8.44
CA PHE A 9 25.39 48.00 7.22
C PHE A 9 25.83 46.54 7.29
N VAL A 10 27.02 46.25 7.82
CA VAL A 10 27.53 44.87 7.97
C VAL A 10 26.67 44.06 8.97
N ARG A 11 26.19 44.67 10.05
CA ARG A 11 25.33 44.02 11.03
C ARG A 11 23.93 43.69 10.49
N VAL A 12 23.36 44.61 9.69
CA VAL A 12 22.06 44.37 9.05
C VAL A 12 22.14 43.26 8.00
N TRP A 13 23.24 43.18 7.23
CA TRP A 13 23.50 42.13 6.26
C TRP A 13 23.67 40.74 6.93
N LEU A 14 24.36 40.70 8.07
CA LEU A 14 24.53 39.45 8.83
C LEU A 14 23.21 38.93 9.43
N ILE A 15 22.32 39.82 9.88
CA ILE A 15 21.00 39.43 10.41
C ILE A 15 20.09 38.99 9.28
N ALA A 16 20.13 39.59 8.10
CA ALA A 16 19.37 39.18 6.94
C ALA A 16 19.80 37.79 6.40
N ALA A 17 21.12 37.48 6.45
CA ALA A 17 21.64 36.19 6.03
C ALA A 17 21.24 35.04 6.96
N VAL A 18 21.10 35.28 8.27
CA VAL A 18 20.64 34.27 9.24
C VAL A 18 19.15 33.95 9.09
N PHE A 19 18.34 34.90 8.62
CA PHE A 19 16.88 34.67 8.44
C PHE A 19 16.52 33.84 7.20
N MET A 20 17.45 33.67 6.23
CA MET A 20 17.21 32.85 5.02
C MET A 20 17.48 31.35 5.20
N MET A 21 18.01 30.90 6.33
CA MET A 21 18.32 29.48 6.58
C MET A 21 17.21 28.68 7.26
N GLY A 22 16.01 29.26 7.44
CA GLY A 22 14.94 28.70 8.29
C GLY A 22 13.77 28.00 7.57
N SER A 23 13.86 27.63 6.30
CA SER A 23 12.75 26.96 5.60
C SER A 23 13.10 25.53 5.19
N SER A 24 13.59 24.71 6.10
CA SER A 24 13.49 23.26 5.93
C SER A 24 12.04 22.86 6.14
N SER A 25 11.22 22.94 5.10
CA SER A 25 9.92 22.29 5.05
C SER A 25 10.17 20.79 5.17
N CYS A 26 10.05 20.23 6.37
CA CYS A 26 9.86 18.81 6.54
C CYS A 26 8.56 18.44 5.81
N LYS A 27 8.65 17.99 4.55
CA LYS A 27 7.62 17.16 3.98
C LYS A 27 7.54 15.94 4.90
N LYS A 28 6.40 15.75 5.55
CA LYS A 28 6.07 14.51 6.25
C LYS A 28 6.13 13.43 5.17
N GLU A 29 7.28 12.76 5.00
CA GLU A 29 7.33 11.52 4.24
C GLU A 29 6.39 10.56 4.99
N THR A 30 5.20 10.37 4.42
CA THR A 30 4.32 9.27 4.81
C THR A 30 5.19 8.03 4.70
N ALA A 31 5.40 7.32 5.79
CA ALA A 31 6.20 6.11 5.76
C ALA A 31 5.65 5.23 4.64
N PRO A 32 6.49 4.77 3.69
CA PRO A 32 6.05 3.81 2.69
C PRO A 32 5.42 2.66 3.45
N ASN A 33 4.21 2.22 3.03
CA ASN A 33 3.40 1.20 3.70
C ASN A 33 2.49 1.70 4.85
N ASP A 34 2.25 2.99 5.00
CA ASP A 34 1.25 3.50 5.96
C ASP A 34 -0.17 3.41 5.37
N ILE A 35 -0.60 2.18 5.09
CA ILE A 35 -1.98 1.90 4.68
C ILE A 35 -2.86 2.09 5.92
N PRO A 36 -3.85 3.00 5.90
CA PRO A 36 -4.73 3.24 7.02
C PRO A 36 -5.34 1.95 7.57
N TYR A 37 -5.43 1.86 8.89
CA TYR A 37 -6.06 0.73 9.53
C TYR A 37 -7.58 0.79 9.30
N VAL A 38 -8.13 -0.26 8.71
CA VAL A 38 -9.57 -0.49 8.61
C VAL A 38 -9.84 -1.86 9.20
N TYR A 39 -10.79 -1.94 10.13
CA TYR A 39 -11.19 -3.21 10.74
C TYR A 39 -11.81 -4.14 9.70
N VAL A 40 -11.31 -5.36 9.63
CA VAL A 40 -11.76 -6.42 8.73
C VAL A 40 -12.07 -7.66 9.55
N ASN A 41 -13.31 -8.13 9.47
CA ASN A 41 -13.75 -9.41 10.07
C ASN A 41 -15.01 -9.86 9.35
N PHE A 42 -14.86 -10.77 8.40
CA PHE A 42 -15.97 -11.36 7.67
C PHE A 42 -15.62 -12.77 7.19
N HIS A 43 -16.60 -13.48 6.66
CA HIS A 43 -16.40 -14.80 6.07
C HIS A 43 -17.14 -14.91 4.74
N ILE A 44 -16.66 -15.81 3.88
CA ILE A 44 -17.26 -16.14 2.60
C ILE A 44 -17.26 -17.67 2.41
N ASP A 45 -18.17 -18.18 1.57
CA ASP A 45 -18.08 -19.52 1.02
C ASP A 45 -17.28 -19.46 -0.29
N PRO A 46 -15.98 -19.87 -0.31
CA PRO A 46 -15.16 -19.78 -1.49
C PRO A 46 -15.56 -20.77 -2.59
N ASN A 47 -16.44 -21.72 -2.29
CA ASN A 47 -16.97 -22.69 -3.26
C ASN A 47 -18.40 -22.33 -3.70
N GLY A 48 -18.96 -21.26 -3.16
CA GLY A 48 -20.30 -20.77 -3.49
C GLY A 48 -20.38 -20.15 -4.89
N THR A 49 -21.59 -20.09 -5.41
CA THR A 49 -21.86 -19.54 -6.75
C THR A 49 -21.50 -18.05 -6.91
N GLN A 50 -21.39 -17.34 -5.80
CA GLN A 50 -20.99 -15.92 -5.78
C GLN A 50 -19.49 -15.73 -6.08
N TYR A 51 -18.66 -16.72 -5.79
CA TYR A 51 -17.20 -16.67 -5.88
C TYR A 51 -16.63 -17.77 -6.78
N LEU A 52 -17.22 -17.94 -7.97
CA LEU A 52 -16.89 -19.03 -8.90
C LEU A 52 -15.40 -19.10 -9.25
N ASN A 53 -14.72 -17.96 -9.30
CA ASN A 53 -13.28 -17.94 -9.60
C ASN A 53 -12.43 -18.55 -8.48
N LEU A 54 -12.92 -18.56 -7.24
CA LEU A 54 -12.23 -19.18 -6.11
C LEU A 54 -12.40 -20.70 -6.04
N ASN A 55 -13.23 -21.30 -6.85
CA ASN A 55 -13.44 -22.78 -6.87
C ASN A 55 -12.20 -23.55 -7.33
N ALA A 56 -11.32 -22.90 -8.09
CA ALA A 56 -10.09 -23.51 -8.60
C ALA A 56 -8.86 -23.02 -7.83
N VAL A 57 -7.83 -23.86 -7.72
CA VAL A 57 -6.50 -23.45 -7.28
C VAL A 57 -5.95 -22.42 -8.27
N ASN A 58 -5.27 -21.39 -7.76
CA ASN A 58 -4.87 -20.17 -8.45
C ASN A 58 -6.05 -19.27 -8.86
N GLY A 59 -7.27 -19.58 -8.45
CA GLY A 59 -8.40 -18.70 -8.59
C GLY A 59 -8.29 -17.50 -7.65
N TRP A 60 -8.89 -16.39 -8.06
CA TRP A 60 -8.87 -15.16 -7.29
C TRP A 60 -10.18 -14.40 -7.41
N GLU A 61 -10.46 -13.58 -6.42
CA GLU A 61 -11.64 -12.71 -6.40
C GLU A 61 -11.32 -11.42 -5.64
N THR A 62 -12.06 -10.36 -5.93
CA THR A 62 -11.96 -9.11 -5.20
C THR A 62 -13.26 -8.81 -4.48
N VAL A 63 -13.16 -8.45 -3.21
CA VAL A 63 -14.32 -8.11 -2.38
C VAL A 63 -14.16 -6.72 -1.78
N THR A 64 -15.29 -6.11 -1.42
CA THR A 64 -15.29 -4.86 -0.64
C THR A 64 -14.80 -5.12 0.77
N GLY A 65 -14.06 -4.16 1.32
CA GLY A 65 -13.50 -4.20 2.67
C GLY A 65 -12.08 -3.64 2.67
N GLY A 66 -11.47 -3.56 3.86
CA GLY A 66 -10.17 -2.93 3.99
C GLY A 66 -10.20 -1.44 3.61
N TYR A 67 -9.04 -0.92 3.19
CA TYR A 67 -8.90 0.48 2.77
C TYR A 67 -9.30 0.68 1.30
N ASN A 68 -8.83 -0.17 0.39
CA ASN A 68 -9.10 -0.07 -1.05
C ASN A 68 -9.67 -1.36 -1.66
N GLY A 69 -10.29 -2.22 -0.85
CA GLY A 69 -10.77 -3.53 -1.26
C GLY A 69 -9.79 -4.65 -0.91
N ILE A 70 -10.26 -5.86 -0.92
CA ILE A 70 -9.49 -7.06 -0.55
C ILE A 70 -9.40 -7.99 -1.77
N LEU A 71 -8.17 -8.41 -2.09
CA LEU A 71 -7.88 -9.43 -3.09
C LEU A 71 -7.69 -10.77 -2.39
N ILE A 72 -8.52 -11.75 -2.72
CA ILE A 72 -8.46 -13.12 -2.20
C ILE A 72 -7.89 -14.02 -3.29
N PHE A 73 -6.94 -14.88 -2.93
CA PHE A 73 -6.28 -15.82 -3.82
C PHE A 73 -6.27 -17.21 -3.21
N ARG A 74 -6.68 -18.24 -3.98
CA ARG A 74 -6.64 -19.63 -3.55
C ARG A 74 -5.30 -20.26 -3.88
N LYS A 75 -4.45 -20.46 -2.87
CA LYS A 75 -3.10 -21.02 -3.01
C LYS A 75 -3.09 -22.52 -3.25
N SER A 76 -3.99 -23.23 -2.55
CA SER A 76 -4.18 -24.67 -2.65
C SER A 76 -5.64 -25.02 -2.38
N VAL A 77 -5.96 -26.31 -2.32
CA VAL A 77 -7.33 -26.77 -2.02
C VAL A 77 -7.84 -26.19 -0.70
N ASN A 78 -6.97 -26.07 0.30
CA ASN A 78 -7.32 -25.65 1.67
C ASN A 78 -6.63 -24.38 2.14
N GLU A 79 -5.87 -23.70 1.27
CA GLU A 79 -5.10 -22.51 1.67
C GLU A 79 -5.46 -21.31 0.79
N PHE A 80 -5.65 -20.20 1.45
CA PHE A 80 -5.96 -18.91 0.84
C PHE A 80 -4.99 -17.83 1.32
N ALA A 81 -4.82 -16.81 0.51
CA ALA A 81 -4.23 -15.55 0.90
C ALA A 81 -5.24 -14.43 0.67
N ALA A 82 -5.25 -13.44 1.52
CA ALA A 82 -6.06 -12.25 1.37
C ALA A 82 -5.18 -11.00 1.56
N PHE A 83 -5.25 -10.09 0.62
CA PHE A 83 -4.40 -8.89 0.59
C PHE A 83 -5.23 -7.62 0.48
N GLU A 84 -4.79 -6.58 1.15
CA GLU A 84 -5.24 -5.22 0.88
C GLU A 84 -4.83 -4.82 -0.54
N ARG A 85 -5.78 -4.24 -1.28
CA ARG A 85 -5.52 -3.80 -2.66
C ARG A 85 -4.81 -2.46 -2.76
N ALA A 86 -4.76 -1.68 -1.68
CA ALA A 86 -3.94 -0.47 -1.66
C ALA A 86 -2.47 -0.81 -1.93
N CYS A 87 -1.85 -0.08 -2.85
CA CYS A 87 -0.45 -0.28 -3.17
C CYS A 87 0.43 0.18 -2.00
N PRO A 88 1.33 -0.67 -1.47
CA PRO A 88 2.17 -0.30 -0.33
C PRO A 88 3.25 0.75 -0.65
N TYR A 89 3.49 1.07 -1.92
CA TYR A 89 4.44 2.10 -2.31
C TYR A 89 3.90 3.51 -2.01
N ASP A 90 2.66 3.78 -2.36
CA ASP A 90 2.00 5.07 -2.11
C ASP A 90 0.49 4.86 -1.96
N PRO A 91 0.04 4.39 -0.79
CA PRO A 91 -1.37 4.04 -0.57
C PRO A 91 -2.30 5.25 -0.57
N GLY A 92 -1.78 6.47 -0.37
CA GLY A 92 -2.55 7.71 -0.35
C GLY A 92 -2.86 8.27 -1.73
N THR A 93 -2.20 7.79 -2.79
CA THR A 93 -2.45 8.26 -4.15
C THR A 93 -3.75 7.66 -4.69
N GLU A 94 -4.59 8.51 -5.26
CA GLU A 94 -5.84 8.07 -5.89
C GLU A 94 -5.57 7.06 -7.01
N GLY A 95 -6.30 5.95 -6.98
CA GLY A 95 -6.14 4.87 -7.94
C GLY A 95 -4.93 3.96 -7.70
N ALA A 96 -4.12 4.18 -6.64
CA ALA A 96 -3.01 3.30 -6.27
C ALA A 96 -3.52 1.98 -5.68
N GLN A 97 -4.13 1.16 -6.53
CA GLN A 97 -4.65 -0.16 -6.23
C GLN A 97 -3.97 -1.21 -7.09
N VAL A 98 -3.79 -2.41 -6.54
CA VAL A 98 -3.33 -3.54 -7.32
C VAL A 98 -4.48 -4.19 -8.10
N ARG A 99 -4.15 -4.64 -9.30
CA ARG A 99 -5.03 -5.42 -10.18
C ARG A 99 -4.33 -6.70 -10.59
N VAL A 100 -5.07 -7.78 -10.65
CA VAL A 100 -4.56 -9.07 -11.12
C VAL A 100 -4.26 -8.97 -12.61
N ASP A 101 -3.12 -9.50 -13.03
CA ASP A 101 -2.73 -9.54 -14.43
C ASP A 101 -3.38 -10.76 -15.17
N LYS A 102 -3.06 -10.89 -16.45
CA LYS A 102 -3.59 -11.96 -17.29
C LYS A 102 -3.13 -13.36 -16.87
N SER A 103 -2.03 -13.47 -16.10
CA SER A 103 -1.53 -14.77 -15.62
C SER A 103 -2.40 -15.34 -14.50
N GLY A 104 -3.10 -14.49 -13.75
CA GLY A 104 -3.91 -14.88 -12.60
C GLY A 104 -3.09 -15.19 -11.34
N ILE A 105 -1.76 -15.13 -11.40
CA ILE A 105 -0.85 -15.45 -10.27
C ILE A 105 0.00 -14.26 -9.81
N THR A 106 -0.05 -13.17 -10.55
CA THR A 106 0.61 -11.90 -10.21
C THR A 106 -0.39 -10.76 -10.28
N CYS A 107 -0.07 -9.68 -9.57
CA CYS A 107 -0.86 -8.45 -9.64
C CYS A 107 0.08 -7.24 -9.74
N TYR A 108 -0.43 -6.11 -10.18
CA TYR A 108 0.34 -4.90 -10.42
C TYR A 108 -0.43 -3.64 -10.03
N CYS A 109 0.32 -2.63 -9.60
CA CYS A 109 -0.23 -1.31 -9.32
C CYS A 109 -0.28 -0.47 -10.60
N LEU A 110 -1.45 0.08 -10.93
CA LEU A 110 -1.62 0.92 -12.13
C LEU A 110 -0.85 2.24 -12.06
N VAL A 111 -0.62 2.77 -10.87
CA VAL A 111 -0.01 4.10 -10.67
C VAL A 111 1.50 4.01 -10.70
N CYS A 112 2.11 3.14 -9.88
CA CYS A 112 3.56 3.06 -9.75
C CYS A 112 4.21 1.93 -10.56
N GLY A 113 3.43 1.01 -11.13
CA GLY A 113 3.93 -0.13 -11.91
C GLY A 113 4.54 -1.26 -11.08
N SER A 114 4.53 -1.18 -9.75
CA SER A 114 5.01 -2.30 -8.90
C SER A 114 4.21 -3.56 -9.14
N LYS A 115 4.91 -4.70 -9.20
CA LYS A 115 4.30 -6.02 -9.42
C LYS A 115 4.57 -6.94 -8.24
N PHE A 116 3.58 -7.77 -7.91
CA PHE A 116 3.57 -8.62 -6.73
C PHE A 116 3.14 -10.04 -7.09
N ILE A 117 3.69 -11.03 -6.37
CA ILE A 117 3.30 -12.45 -6.45
C ILE A 117 2.10 -12.67 -5.53
N MET A 118 1.01 -13.29 -6.02
CA MET A 118 -0.23 -13.42 -5.25
C MET A 118 -0.18 -14.53 -4.19
N VAL A 119 0.82 -15.40 -4.20
CA VAL A 119 0.97 -16.47 -3.20
C VAL A 119 1.30 -15.90 -1.81
N ASP A 120 2.11 -14.84 -1.75
CA ASP A 120 2.64 -14.26 -0.50
C ASP A 120 2.67 -12.73 -0.48
N GLY A 121 2.28 -12.07 -1.56
CA GLY A 121 2.28 -10.61 -1.68
C GLY A 121 3.66 -9.98 -1.92
N THR A 122 4.72 -10.77 -2.13
CA THR A 122 6.08 -10.27 -2.30
C THR A 122 6.22 -9.45 -3.58
N PRO A 123 6.83 -8.24 -3.54
CA PRO A 123 7.13 -7.46 -4.73
C PRO A 123 8.31 -8.10 -5.48
N TYR A 124 8.22 -8.20 -6.82
CA TYR A 124 9.30 -8.71 -7.67
C TYR A 124 9.75 -7.71 -8.74
N GLU A 125 9.00 -6.64 -8.97
CA GLU A 125 9.32 -5.59 -9.94
C GLU A 125 8.70 -4.26 -9.51
N GLY A 126 9.37 -3.15 -9.84
CA GLY A 126 8.91 -1.79 -9.63
C GLY A 126 9.46 -1.14 -8.35
N PRO A 127 8.96 0.05 -7.98
CA PRO A 127 9.52 0.83 -6.89
C PRO A 127 9.15 0.31 -5.49
N SER A 128 8.08 -0.48 -5.33
CA SER A 128 7.71 -1.01 -4.02
C SER A 128 8.75 -1.99 -3.49
N ARG A 129 9.18 -1.76 -2.26
CA ARG A 129 10.06 -2.67 -1.49
C ARG A 129 9.31 -3.43 -0.41
N TYR A 130 8.04 -3.09 -0.21
CA TYR A 130 7.18 -3.67 0.80
C TYR A 130 6.19 -4.63 0.15
N PRO A 131 5.91 -5.78 0.78
CA PRO A 131 4.87 -6.69 0.33
C PRO A 131 3.49 -6.07 0.47
N LEU A 132 2.51 -6.65 -0.20
CA LEU A 132 1.11 -6.33 0.03
C LEU A 132 0.76 -6.57 1.50
N LYS A 133 -0.06 -5.71 2.09
CA LYS A 133 -0.60 -5.93 3.44
C LYS A 133 -1.51 -7.15 3.42
N GLN A 134 -1.14 -8.16 4.17
CA GLN A 134 -1.86 -9.42 4.25
C GLN A 134 -2.82 -9.43 5.43
N TYR A 135 -4.00 -10.00 5.23
CA TYR A 135 -4.99 -10.33 6.24
C TYR A 135 -4.82 -11.77 6.71
N SER A 136 -5.23 -12.05 7.94
CA SER A 136 -5.32 -13.41 8.46
C SER A 136 -6.42 -14.16 7.71
N THR A 137 -6.15 -15.43 7.34
CA THR A 137 -7.10 -16.30 6.67
C THR A 137 -7.18 -17.63 7.38
N ILE A 138 -8.40 -18.09 7.68
CA ILE A 138 -8.69 -19.40 8.25
C ILE A 138 -9.79 -20.05 7.41
N TYR A 139 -9.52 -21.23 6.86
CA TYR A 139 -10.50 -22.02 6.13
C TYR A 139 -10.84 -23.28 6.91
N ASP A 140 -12.14 -23.50 7.21
CA ASP A 140 -12.61 -24.64 7.98
C ASP A 140 -13.08 -25.83 7.12
N GLY A 141 -12.90 -25.75 5.82
CA GLY A 141 -13.36 -26.73 4.84
C GLY A 141 -14.67 -26.32 4.14
N VAL A 142 -15.37 -25.31 4.66
CA VAL A 142 -16.62 -24.76 4.11
C VAL A 142 -16.51 -23.24 3.96
N MET A 143 -16.17 -22.55 5.04
CA MET A 143 -16.12 -21.10 5.10
C MET A 143 -14.69 -20.60 5.22
N LEU A 144 -14.38 -19.53 4.52
CA LEU A 144 -13.14 -18.80 4.61
C LEU A 144 -13.36 -17.54 5.47
N TYR A 145 -12.71 -17.47 6.61
CA TYR A 145 -12.71 -16.32 7.54
C TYR A 145 -11.52 -15.44 7.23
N ILE A 146 -11.76 -14.14 7.16
CA ILE A 146 -10.74 -13.12 6.84
C ILE A 146 -10.81 -12.02 7.90
N SER A 147 -9.66 -11.73 8.53
CA SER A 147 -9.59 -10.74 9.63
C SER A 147 -8.21 -10.07 9.71
N ASN A 148 -8.13 -8.97 10.47
CA ASN A 148 -6.88 -8.30 10.87
C ASN A 148 -6.75 -8.13 12.36
#